data_09dd92e3b1ecc456ec40cccee1f7bcb3
#
_entry.id   09dd92e3b1ecc456ec40cccee1f7bcb3
#
_cell.length_a   1.000
_cell.length_b   1.000
_cell.length_c   1.000
_cell.angle_alpha   90.00
_cell.angle_beta   90.00
_cell.angle_gamma   90.00
#
_symmetry.space_group_name_H-M   'P 1'
#
loop_
_entity.id
_entity.type
_entity.pdbx_description
1 polymer ?
#
loop_
_entity_poly.entity_id
_entity_poly.type
_entity_poly.pdbx_seq_one_letter_code
_entity_poly.pdbx_strand_id
1 'polypeptide(L)'
;MTETSKESRENAVSAHELPWFVRGLRDGIPICMGYFAVSFALGITARGIGMNALQAGLMSLGMVASAGEYAAIVLIGSGAGVFEMITTCIVVTLRYFLMSCSLSQKLSPDLPFYHRFLLPYCITDEIFGLSSAVQGWLDPRYSYGMTIISVAGWTTGTVLGVLLGNIMPAWAVNALSVSLYGMFLAIIIPPARKDRFIAGLVVISMAASGLFSVLPLLREISGGFKVIILTLLIAGAAAFIHPIE
;
A
#
# COMPACT_ATOMS: atom_id res chain seq x y z
N MET A 1 -43.58 -18.81 3.39
CA MET A 1 -42.10 -18.99 3.28
C MET A 1 -41.61 -18.92 4.73
N THR A 2 -41.34 -20.05 5.34
CA THR A 2 -41.12 -20.19 6.78
C THR A 2 -39.77 -19.67 7.22
N GLU A 3 -39.67 -19.09 8.40
CA GLU A 3 -38.43 -18.54 9.02
C GLU A 3 -37.27 -19.54 8.95
N THR A 4 -37.55 -20.81 9.14
CA THR A 4 -36.60 -21.93 8.98
C THR A 4 -35.96 -22.02 7.59
N SER A 5 -36.63 -21.58 6.53
CA SER A 5 -36.09 -21.56 5.17
C SER A 5 -35.15 -20.35 4.94
N LYS A 6 -35.34 -19.26 5.68
CA LYS A 6 -34.43 -18.09 5.67
C LYS A 6 -33.16 -18.39 6.46
N GLU A 7 -33.29 -18.92 7.68
CA GLU A 7 -32.15 -19.36 8.49
C GLU A 7 -31.29 -20.42 7.82
N SER A 8 -31.91 -21.39 7.14
CA SER A 8 -31.16 -22.42 6.39
C SER A 8 -30.40 -21.80 5.18
N ARG A 9 -30.95 -20.78 4.54
CA ARG A 9 -30.25 -20.07 3.45
C ARG A 9 -29.16 -19.14 3.97
N GLU A 10 -29.37 -18.43 5.06
CA GLU A 10 -28.33 -17.61 5.71
C GLU A 10 -27.18 -18.47 6.23
N ASN A 11 -27.48 -19.61 6.86
CA ASN A 11 -26.47 -20.58 7.31
C ASN A 11 -25.75 -21.28 6.15
N ALA A 12 -26.40 -21.53 5.03
CA ALA A 12 -25.77 -22.10 3.83
C ALA A 12 -24.89 -21.09 3.09
N VAL A 13 -25.23 -19.79 3.11
CA VAL A 13 -24.41 -18.71 2.57
C VAL A 13 -23.18 -18.45 3.44
N SER A 14 -23.34 -18.53 4.77
CA SER A 14 -22.20 -18.35 5.72
C SER A 14 -21.22 -19.53 5.74
N ALA A 15 -21.67 -20.75 5.37
CA ALA A 15 -20.81 -21.94 5.35
C ALA A 15 -19.82 -22.00 4.17
N HIS A 16 -19.95 -21.12 3.17
CA HIS A 16 -19.07 -21.06 1.99
C HIS A 16 -18.18 -19.81 1.93
N GLU A 17 -18.27 -18.88 2.88
CA GLU A 17 -17.37 -17.74 2.93
C GLU A 17 -16.04 -18.15 3.56
N LEU A 18 -14.94 -17.91 2.82
CA LEU A 18 -13.60 -18.12 3.34
C LEU A 18 -13.41 -17.29 4.63
N PRO A 19 -12.76 -17.85 5.68
CA PRO A 19 -12.40 -17.07 6.86
C PRO A 19 -11.68 -15.77 6.47
N TRP A 20 -12.00 -14.67 7.13
CA TRP A 20 -11.46 -13.34 6.81
C TRP A 20 -9.94 -13.34 6.61
N PHE A 21 -9.21 -14.09 7.40
CA PHE A 21 -7.76 -14.22 7.26
C PHE A 21 -7.35 -14.86 5.94
N VAL A 22 -8.01 -15.98 5.56
CA VAL A 22 -7.72 -16.69 4.30
C VAL A 22 -8.12 -15.83 3.09
N ARG A 23 -9.23 -15.10 3.19
CA ARG A 23 -9.63 -14.13 2.18
C ARG A 23 -8.58 -13.04 2.04
N GLY A 24 -8.05 -12.51 3.15
CA GLY A 24 -6.97 -11.53 3.14
C GLY A 24 -5.69 -12.06 2.49
N LEU A 25 -5.30 -13.30 2.78
CA LEU A 25 -4.16 -13.94 2.11
C LEU A 25 -4.37 -14.03 0.60
N ARG A 26 -5.54 -14.46 0.17
CA ARG A 26 -5.89 -14.61 -1.25
C ARG A 26 -5.88 -13.27 -1.99
N ASP A 27 -6.56 -12.28 -1.43
CA ASP A 27 -6.67 -10.94 -2.03
C ASP A 27 -5.33 -10.18 -1.98
N GLY A 28 -4.43 -10.56 -1.07
CA GLY A 28 -3.07 -10.06 -0.97
C GLY A 28 -2.07 -10.68 -1.97
N ILE A 29 -2.39 -11.77 -2.67
CA ILE A 29 -1.47 -12.40 -3.64
C ILE A 29 -1.00 -11.42 -4.74
N PRO A 30 -1.88 -10.66 -5.40
CA PRO A 30 -1.45 -9.68 -6.41
C PRO A 30 -0.55 -8.60 -5.81
N ILE A 31 -0.82 -8.16 -4.57
CA ILE A 31 0.02 -7.19 -3.86
C ILE A 31 1.40 -7.80 -3.60
N CYS A 32 1.46 -9.03 -3.09
CA CYS A 32 2.70 -9.77 -2.85
C CYS A 32 3.58 -9.84 -4.11
N MET A 33 2.98 -10.17 -5.25
CA MET A 33 3.71 -10.26 -6.53
C MET A 33 4.25 -8.90 -6.99
N GLY A 34 3.43 -7.84 -6.88
CA GLY A 34 3.85 -6.48 -7.18
C GLY A 34 4.97 -6.00 -6.25
N TYR A 35 4.82 -6.27 -4.96
CA TYR A 35 5.81 -5.92 -3.94
C TYR A 35 7.13 -6.65 -4.13
N PHE A 36 7.08 -7.94 -4.45
CA PHE A 36 8.27 -8.70 -4.79
C PHE A 36 9.05 -8.06 -5.94
N ALA A 37 8.36 -7.65 -7.00
CA ALA A 37 9.00 -7.03 -8.16
C ALA A 37 9.68 -5.69 -7.81
N VAL A 38 8.98 -4.83 -7.05
CA VAL A 38 9.50 -3.51 -6.65
C VAL A 38 10.65 -3.65 -5.66
N SER A 39 10.48 -4.48 -4.64
CA SER A 39 11.50 -4.68 -3.62
C SER A 39 12.74 -5.38 -4.15
N PHE A 40 12.60 -6.19 -5.19
CA PHE A 40 13.75 -6.75 -5.90
C PHE A 40 14.63 -5.63 -6.49
N ALA A 41 14.03 -4.62 -7.13
CA ALA A 41 14.75 -3.46 -7.64
C ALA A 41 15.40 -2.64 -6.50
N LEU A 42 14.71 -2.49 -5.35
CA LEU A 42 15.28 -1.88 -4.15
C LEU A 42 16.49 -2.67 -3.62
N GLY A 43 16.40 -3.98 -3.61
CA GLY A 43 17.52 -4.86 -3.21
C GLY A 43 18.76 -4.67 -4.08
N ILE A 44 18.59 -4.49 -5.41
CA ILE A 44 19.70 -4.15 -6.31
C ILE A 44 20.32 -2.80 -5.89
N THR A 45 19.49 -1.81 -5.61
CA THR A 45 19.98 -0.48 -5.17
C THR A 45 20.70 -0.56 -3.84
N ALA A 46 20.16 -1.30 -2.86
CA ALA A 46 20.78 -1.53 -1.56
C ALA A 46 22.15 -2.19 -1.67
N ARG A 47 22.29 -3.18 -2.57
CA ARG A 47 23.59 -3.79 -2.88
C ARG A 47 24.57 -2.78 -3.46
N GLY A 48 24.11 -1.88 -4.33
CA GLY A 48 24.95 -0.84 -4.95
C GLY A 48 25.64 0.08 -3.94
N ILE A 49 25.05 0.27 -2.77
CA ILE A 49 25.63 1.03 -1.64
C ILE A 49 26.37 0.16 -0.60
N GLY A 50 26.53 -1.13 -0.87
CA GLY A 50 27.29 -2.06 -0.04
C GLY A 50 26.49 -2.76 1.07
N MET A 51 25.16 -2.67 1.11
CA MET A 51 24.34 -3.42 2.05
C MET A 51 24.38 -4.92 1.73
N ASN A 52 24.47 -5.73 2.77
CA ASN A 52 24.33 -7.18 2.65
C ASN A 52 22.85 -7.61 2.71
N ALA A 53 22.57 -8.87 2.34
CA ALA A 53 21.22 -9.41 2.28
C ALA A 53 20.48 -9.38 3.63
N LEU A 54 21.19 -9.57 4.74
CA LEU A 54 20.59 -9.52 6.08
C LEU A 54 20.19 -8.09 6.46
N GLN A 55 21.07 -7.11 6.20
CA GLN A 55 20.78 -5.70 6.47
C GLN A 55 19.58 -5.20 5.67
N ALA A 56 19.59 -5.47 4.37
CA ALA A 56 18.49 -5.08 3.48
C ALA A 56 17.18 -5.81 3.83
N GLY A 57 17.25 -7.11 4.15
CA GLY A 57 16.08 -7.88 4.57
C GLY A 57 15.47 -7.40 5.89
N LEU A 58 16.29 -7.09 6.89
CA LEU A 58 15.81 -6.51 8.16
C LEU A 58 15.21 -5.12 7.97
N MET A 59 15.81 -4.31 7.10
CA MET A 59 15.28 -3.00 6.75
C MET A 59 13.91 -3.12 6.08
N SER A 60 13.76 -3.99 5.07
CA SER A 60 12.49 -4.25 4.40
C SER A 60 11.43 -4.85 5.33
N LEU A 61 11.83 -5.72 6.26
CA LEU A 61 10.91 -6.26 7.26
C LEU A 61 10.41 -5.16 8.21
N GLY A 62 11.27 -4.22 8.59
CA GLY A 62 10.92 -3.11 9.46
C GLY A 62 10.20 -1.94 8.77
N MET A 63 10.35 -1.82 7.45
CA MET A 63 9.80 -0.71 6.67
C MET A 63 9.16 -1.21 5.37
N VAL A 64 7.86 -1.46 5.41
CA VAL A 64 7.08 -1.87 4.23
C VAL A 64 6.54 -0.61 3.52
N ALA A 65 7.46 0.22 3.02
CA ALA A 65 7.14 1.51 2.42
C ALA A 65 8.14 1.82 1.29
N SER A 66 7.77 1.53 0.05
CA SER A 66 8.65 1.63 -1.12
C SER A 66 9.41 2.97 -1.22
N ALA A 67 8.69 4.08 -1.12
CA ALA A 67 9.31 5.40 -1.18
C ALA A 67 10.18 5.72 0.06
N GLY A 68 9.76 5.29 1.25
CA GLY A 68 10.51 5.47 2.48
C GLY A 68 11.79 4.65 2.49
N GLU A 69 11.70 3.37 2.11
CA GLU A 69 12.86 2.47 2.05
C GLU A 69 13.86 2.92 0.97
N TYR A 70 13.38 3.32 -0.21
CA TYR A 70 14.24 3.88 -1.24
C TYR A 70 14.98 5.14 -0.76
N ALA A 71 14.24 6.07 -0.12
CA ALA A 71 14.84 7.28 0.43
C ALA A 71 15.92 6.95 1.48
N ALA A 72 15.63 6.00 2.37
CA ALA A 72 16.60 5.56 3.38
C ALA A 72 17.84 4.93 2.74
N ILE A 73 17.69 4.06 1.73
CA ILE A 73 18.83 3.47 0.99
C ILE A 73 19.70 4.57 0.37
N VAL A 74 19.09 5.54 -0.30
CA VAL A 74 19.83 6.66 -0.94
C VAL A 74 20.58 7.49 0.10
N LEU A 75 19.93 7.82 1.23
CA LEU A 75 20.54 8.60 2.31
C LEU A 75 21.69 7.85 3.00
N ILE A 76 21.55 6.54 3.23
CA ILE A 76 22.64 5.69 3.73
C ILE A 76 23.83 5.72 2.75
N GLY A 77 23.55 5.57 1.45
CA GLY A 77 24.57 5.59 0.41
C GLY A 77 25.30 6.94 0.28
N SER A 78 24.61 8.05 0.58
CA SER A 78 25.22 9.39 0.59
C SER A 78 25.94 9.74 1.90
N GLY A 79 25.88 8.88 2.92
CA GLY A 79 26.44 9.17 4.23
C GLY A 79 25.68 10.23 5.03
N ALA A 80 24.37 10.39 4.75
CA ALA A 80 23.52 11.34 5.44
C ALA A 80 23.41 11.04 6.95
N GLY A 81 23.21 12.10 7.75
CA GLY A 81 23.05 11.96 9.18
C GLY A 81 21.73 11.27 9.56
N VAL A 82 21.72 10.60 10.73
CA VAL A 82 20.53 9.88 11.23
C VAL A 82 19.31 10.81 11.34
N PHE A 83 19.49 12.05 11.75
CA PHE A 83 18.40 13.02 11.88
C PHE A 83 17.77 13.34 10.52
N GLU A 84 18.58 13.54 9.49
CA GLU A 84 18.10 13.77 8.12
C GLU A 84 17.33 12.56 7.60
N MET A 85 17.83 11.36 7.85
CA MET A 85 17.17 10.11 7.47
C MET A 85 15.79 9.96 8.13
N ILE A 86 15.71 10.18 9.46
CA ILE A 86 14.44 10.11 10.20
C ILE A 86 13.44 11.13 9.66
N THR A 87 13.86 12.38 9.50
CA THR A 87 13.00 13.47 9.03
C THR A 87 12.47 13.19 7.63
N THR A 88 13.33 12.75 6.71
CA THR A 88 12.95 12.41 5.34
C THR A 88 11.98 11.23 5.33
N CYS A 89 12.25 10.17 6.07
CA CYS A 89 11.36 9.02 6.15
C CYS A 89 9.97 9.42 6.69
N ILE A 90 9.90 10.22 7.77
CA ILE A 90 8.63 10.70 8.32
C ILE A 90 7.85 11.49 7.25
N VAL A 91 8.50 12.43 6.58
CA VAL A 91 7.84 13.27 5.56
C VAL A 91 7.30 12.43 4.41
N VAL A 92 8.10 11.50 3.90
CA VAL A 92 7.72 10.65 2.76
C VAL A 92 6.59 9.68 3.13
N THR A 93 6.54 9.22 4.39
CA THR A 93 5.53 8.26 4.87
C THR A 93 4.33 8.91 5.57
N LEU A 94 4.28 10.23 5.68
CA LEU A 94 3.23 10.96 6.40
C LEU A 94 1.80 10.62 5.92
N ARG A 95 1.63 10.30 4.64
CA ARG A 95 0.36 9.85 4.08
C ARG A 95 -0.20 8.60 4.77
N TYR A 96 0.66 7.70 5.23
CA TYR A 96 0.23 6.48 5.93
C TYR A 96 -0.44 6.79 7.27
N PHE A 97 -0.06 7.89 7.90
CA PHE A 97 -0.76 8.36 9.10
C PHE A 97 -2.23 8.70 8.81
N LEU A 98 -2.50 9.43 7.72
CA LEU A 98 -3.87 9.74 7.29
C LEU A 98 -4.67 8.48 6.96
N MET A 99 -4.07 7.54 6.24
CA MET A 99 -4.70 6.24 5.92
C MET A 99 -5.00 5.44 7.19
N SER A 100 -4.09 5.44 8.17
CA SER A 100 -4.25 4.75 9.45
C SER A 100 -5.41 5.34 10.25
N CYS A 101 -5.53 6.66 10.31
CA CYS A 101 -6.65 7.35 10.95
C CYS A 101 -7.97 6.99 10.28
N SER A 102 -8.03 7.00 8.95
CA SER A 102 -9.22 6.65 8.19
C SER A 102 -9.62 5.18 8.39
N LEU A 103 -8.66 4.25 8.28
CA LEU A 103 -8.93 2.82 8.47
C LEU A 103 -9.36 2.49 9.90
N SER A 104 -8.83 3.21 10.89
CA SER A 104 -9.22 3.06 12.29
C SER A 104 -10.71 3.33 12.52
N GLN A 105 -11.33 4.22 11.76
CA GLN A 105 -12.77 4.51 11.84
C GLN A 105 -13.63 3.36 11.29
N LYS A 106 -13.04 2.51 10.46
CA LYS A 106 -13.72 1.35 9.88
C LYS A 106 -13.69 0.09 10.76
N LEU A 107 -12.98 0.14 11.88
CA LEU A 107 -12.96 -0.91 12.89
C LEU A 107 -14.13 -0.76 13.85
N SER A 108 -14.80 -1.88 14.18
CA SER A 108 -15.86 -1.88 15.21
C SER A 108 -15.34 -1.30 16.52
N PRO A 109 -16.18 -0.50 17.23
CA PRO A 109 -15.86 -0.01 18.56
C PRO A 109 -15.58 -1.10 19.58
N ASP A 110 -16.20 -2.28 19.41
CA ASP A 110 -16.09 -3.42 20.33
C ASP A 110 -14.75 -4.17 20.22
N LEU A 111 -13.94 -3.86 19.18
CA LEU A 111 -12.66 -4.50 18.98
C LEU A 111 -11.62 -4.01 19.98
N PRO A 112 -10.74 -4.90 20.48
CA PRO A 112 -9.63 -4.52 21.34
C PRO A 112 -8.76 -3.43 20.72
N PHE A 113 -8.38 -2.44 21.55
CA PHE A 113 -7.71 -1.23 21.09
C PHE A 113 -6.34 -1.51 20.40
N TYR A 114 -5.67 -2.60 20.73
CA TYR A 114 -4.39 -2.95 20.13
C TYR A 114 -4.45 -3.13 18.60
N HIS A 115 -5.62 -3.51 18.04
CA HIS A 115 -5.79 -3.61 16.58
C HIS A 115 -5.55 -2.27 15.88
N ARG A 116 -5.87 -1.15 16.55
CA ARG A 116 -5.66 0.20 16.02
C ARG A 116 -4.18 0.60 15.94
N PHE A 117 -3.29 -0.12 16.63
CA PHE A 117 -1.84 0.05 16.54
C PHE A 117 -1.18 -0.97 15.63
N LEU A 118 -1.68 -2.20 15.59
CA LEU A 118 -1.08 -3.24 14.75
C LEU A 118 -1.38 -3.08 13.27
N LEU A 119 -2.60 -2.63 12.92
CA LEU A 119 -2.97 -2.42 11.52
C LEU A 119 -2.09 -1.37 10.81
N PRO A 120 -1.74 -0.24 11.42
CA PRO A 120 -0.86 0.75 10.81
C PRO A 120 0.55 0.26 10.46
N TYR A 121 1.06 -0.79 11.12
CA TYR A 121 2.40 -1.31 10.85
C TYR A 121 2.67 -1.60 9.38
N CYS A 122 1.68 -2.12 8.68
CA CYS A 122 1.83 -2.47 7.27
C CYS A 122 0.72 -1.87 6.40
N ILE A 123 0.31 -0.65 6.74
CA ILE A 123 -0.65 0.05 5.91
C ILE A 123 0.06 0.62 4.69
N THR A 124 -0.40 0.19 3.53
CA THR A 124 0.06 0.67 2.23
C THR A 124 -1.13 1.09 1.40
N ASP A 125 -0.90 1.76 0.28
CA ASP A 125 -1.97 2.25 -0.59
C ASP A 125 -2.91 1.09 -1.01
N GLU A 126 -2.35 -0.07 -1.29
CA GLU A 126 -3.07 -1.26 -1.77
C GLU A 126 -3.87 -1.92 -0.64
N ILE A 127 -3.23 -2.15 0.51
CA ILE A 127 -3.89 -2.74 1.68
C ILE A 127 -4.99 -1.81 2.19
N PHE A 128 -4.74 -0.50 2.20
CA PHE A 128 -5.74 0.51 2.54
C PHE A 128 -6.91 0.47 1.54
N GLY A 129 -6.63 0.44 0.24
CA GLY A 129 -7.66 0.42 -0.81
C GLY A 129 -8.59 -0.79 -0.68
N LEU A 130 -8.03 -1.99 -0.53
CA LEU A 130 -8.81 -3.21 -0.37
C LEU A 130 -9.56 -3.26 0.97
N SER A 131 -8.92 -2.86 2.07
CA SER A 131 -9.54 -2.82 3.39
C SER A 131 -10.69 -1.80 3.46
N SER A 132 -10.53 -0.66 2.82
CA SER A 132 -11.56 0.38 2.73
C SER A 132 -12.76 -0.02 1.86
N ALA A 133 -12.54 -0.88 0.85
CA ALA A 133 -13.59 -1.38 -0.02
C ALA A 133 -14.48 -2.47 0.62
N VAL A 134 -14.09 -3.02 1.79
CA VAL A 134 -14.94 -3.97 2.53
C VAL A 134 -16.21 -3.25 2.98
N GLN A 135 -17.38 -3.83 2.74
CA GLN A 135 -18.66 -3.29 3.19
C GLN A 135 -18.85 -3.52 4.70
N GLY A 136 -19.38 -2.52 5.40
CA GLY A 136 -19.57 -2.57 6.85
C GLY A 136 -18.26 -2.47 7.65
N TRP A 137 -18.26 -3.06 8.85
CA TRP A 137 -17.08 -3.08 9.71
C TRP A 137 -15.99 -4.01 9.15
N LEU A 138 -14.75 -3.54 9.23
CA LEU A 138 -13.58 -4.31 8.81
C LEU A 138 -13.20 -5.32 9.90
N ASP A 139 -13.12 -6.61 9.56
CA ASP A 139 -12.46 -7.59 10.43
C ASP A 139 -10.94 -7.45 10.30
N PRO A 140 -10.21 -7.18 11.39
CA PRO A 140 -8.74 -7.02 11.38
C PRO A 140 -7.99 -8.19 10.77
N ARG A 141 -8.55 -9.41 10.85
CA ARG A 141 -7.96 -10.64 10.30
C ARG A 141 -7.77 -10.56 8.79
N TYR A 142 -8.67 -9.86 8.10
CA TYR A 142 -8.54 -9.62 6.66
C TYR A 142 -7.27 -8.83 6.32
N SER A 143 -7.07 -7.71 7.00
CA SER A 143 -5.86 -6.89 6.80
C SER A 143 -4.59 -7.62 7.23
N TYR A 144 -4.63 -8.41 8.31
CA TYR A 144 -3.48 -9.23 8.73
C TYR A 144 -3.11 -10.29 7.69
N GLY A 145 -4.09 -10.95 7.07
CA GLY A 145 -3.82 -11.89 5.98
C GLY A 145 -3.11 -11.23 4.81
N MET A 146 -3.59 -10.05 4.37
CA MET A 146 -2.92 -9.27 3.32
C MET A 146 -1.51 -8.85 3.74
N THR A 147 -1.35 -8.33 4.97
CA THR A 147 -0.07 -7.90 5.52
C THR A 147 0.98 -9.01 5.48
N ILE A 148 0.65 -10.18 5.98
CA ILE A 148 1.62 -11.30 6.08
C ILE A 148 2.16 -11.68 4.71
N ILE A 149 1.28 -11.87 3.73
CA ILE A 149 1.73 -12.27 2.38
C ILE A 149 2.46 -11.15 1.66
N SER A 150 2.04 -9.89 1.86
CA SER A 150 2.70 -8.72 1.26
C SER A 150 4.09 -8.48 1.83
N VAL A 151 4.25 -8.58 3.16
CA VAL A 151 5.56 -8.47 3.84
C VAL A 151 6.50 -9.59 3.41
N ALA A 152 5.98 -10.82 3.27
CA ALA A 152 6.76 -11.94 2.75
C ALA A 152 7.29 -11.65 1.34
N GLY A 153 6.43 -11.16 0.42
CA GLY A 153 6.82 -10.76 -0.92
C GLY A 153 7.85 -9.64 -0.92
N TRP A 154 7.60 -8.60 -0.11
CA TRP A 154 8.47 -7.44 0.03
C TRP A 154 9.87 -7.81 0.51
N THR A 155 9.96 -8.52 1.63
CA THR A 155 11.24 -8.91 2.23
C THR A 155 12.01 -9.90 1.34
N THR A 156 11.33 -10.91 0.79
CA THR A 156 11.99 -11.88 -0.08
C THR A 156 12.48 -11.25 -1.38
N GLY A 157 11.72 -10.32 -1.95
CA GLY A 157 12.14 -9.55 -3.13
C GLY A 157 13.42 -8.76 -2.87
N THR A 158 13.48 -8.01 -1.77
CA THR A 158 14.70 -7.25 -1.41
C THR A 158 15.90 -8.16 -1.21
N VAL A 159 15.76 -9.23 -0.44
CA VAL A 159 16.85 -10.19 -0.19
C VAL A 159 17.36 -10.80 -1.50
N LEU A 160 16.46 -11.25 -2.36
CA LEU A 160 16.83 -11.81 -3.66
C LEU A 160 17.42 -10.75 -4.60
N GLY A 161 16.93 -9.50 -4.53
CA GLY A 161 17.51 -8.38 -5.26
C GLY A 161 18.98 -8.13 -4.89
N VAL A 162 19.31 -8.18 -3.58
CA VAL A 162 20.69 -8.07 -3.12
C VAL A 162 21.54 -9.26 -3.58
N LEU A 163 21.02 -10.47 -3.52
CA LEU A 163 21.78 -11.70 -3.86
C LEU A 163 21.96 -11.87 -5.37
N LEU A 164 20.92 -11.65 -6.15
CA LEU A 164 20.83 -12.00 -7.55
C LEU A 164 20.91 -10.80 -8.51
N GLY A 165 20.84 -9.57 -8.01
CA GLY A 165 20.73 -8.37 -8.82
C GLY A 165 21.85 -8.18 -9.87
N ASN A 166 23.06 -8.71 -9.60
CA ASN A 166 24.17 -8.65 -10.56
C ASN A 166 24.05 -9.67 -11.72
N ILE A 167 23.18 -10.66 -11.60
CA ILE A 167 23.01 -11.75 -12.58
C ILE A 167 21.84 -11.43 -13.51
N MET A 168 20.90 -10.59 -13.07
CA MET A 168 19.70 -10.26 -13.83
C MET A 168 20.01 -9.28 -14.97
N PRO A 169 19.56 -9.57 -16.19
CA PRO A 169 19.68 -8.63 -17.30
C PRO A 169 18.76 -7.43 -17.10
N ALA A 170 19.18 -6.24 -17.56
CA ALA A 170 18.46 -4.98 -17.36
C ALA A 170 16.99 -5.00 -17.84
N TRP A 171 16.69 -5.75 -18.91
CA TRP A 171 15.32 -5.88 -19.41
C TRP A 171 14.39 -6.55 -18.38
N ALA A 172 14.89 -7.54 -17.63
CA ALA A 172 14.10 -8.24 -16.62
C ALA A 172 13.85 -7.34 -15.39
N VAL A 173 14.85 -6.57 -14.96
CA VAL A 173 14.71 -5.57 -13.90
C VAL A 173 13.67 -4.50 -14.28
N ASN A 174 13.72 -4.00 -15.51
CA ASN A 174 12.76 -3.04 -16.03
C ASN A 174 11.34 -3.63 -16.09
N ALA A 175 11.19 -4.87 -16.55
CA ALA A 175 9.89 -5.54 -16.59
C ALA A 175 9.29 -5.71 -15.20
N LEU A 176 10.09 -6.06 -14.18
CA LEU A 176 9.65 -6.14 -12.79
C LEU A 176 9.20 -4.77 -12.27
N SER A 177 9.93 -3.70 -12.59
CA SER A 177 9.56 -2.33 -12.18
C SER A 177 8.23 -1.87 -12.79
N VAL A 178 7.91 -2.28 -14.03
CA VAL A 178 6.63 -1.94 -14.67
C VAL A 178 5.45 -2.68 -14.04
N SER A 179 5.68 -3.85 -13.41
CA SER A 179 4.61 -4.63 -12.78
C SER A 179 3.88 -3.88 -11.66
N LEU A 180 4.55 -2.94 -10.98
CA LEU A 180 3.96 -2.06 -9.97
C LEU A 180 2.78 -1.26 -10.54
N TYR A 181 2.95 -0.69 -11.73
CA TYR A 181 1.87 0.07 -12.37
C TYR A 181 0.67 -0.81 -12.72
N GLY A 182 0.91 -2.05 -13.14
CA GLY A 182 -0.14 -3.05 -13.37
C GLY A 182 -0.93 -3.36 -12.09
N MET A 183 -0.24 -3.48 -10.97
CA MET A 183 -0.86 -3.70 -9.67
C MET A 183 -1.76 -2.53 -9.26
N PHE A 184 -1.31 -1.28 -9.38
CA PHE A 184 -2.14 -0.11 -9.10
C PHE A 184 -3.39 -0.08 -9.98
N LEU A 185 -3.25 -0.36 -11.27
CA LEU A 185 -4.39 -0.43 -12.19
C LEU A 185 -5.38 -1.52 -11.78
N ALA A 186 -4.91 -2.69 -11.35
CA ALA A 186 -5.76 -3.78 -10.89
C ALA A 186 -6.60 -3.41 -9.65
N ILE A 187 -6.11 -2.52 -8.79
CA ILE A 187 -6.83 -2.05 -7.59
C ILE A 187 -7.80 -0.92 -7.93
N ILE A 188 -7.40 0.02 -8.79
CA ILE A 188 -8.17 1.24 -9.10
C ILE A 188 -9.33 0.97 -10.08
N ILE A 189 -9.12 0.13 -11.09
CA ILE A 189 -10.10 -0.09 -12.17
C ILE A 189 -11.43 -0.69 -11.67
N PRO A 190 -11.47 -1.73 -10.79
CA PRO A 190 -12.72 -2.33 -10.37
C PRO A 190 -13.67 -1.37 -9.64
N PRO A 191 -13.24 -0.56 -8.65
CA PRO A 191 -14.08 0.47 -8.04
C PRO A 191 -14.53 1.53 -9.04
N ALA A 192 -13.63 2.02 -9.88
CA ALA A 192 -13.92 3.06 -10.89
C ALA A 192 -14.94 2.59 -11.94
N ARG A 193 -14.99 1.29 -12.25
CA ARG A 193 -16.03 0.73 -13.15
C ARG A 193 -17.40 0.66 -12.50
N LYS A 194 -17.46 0.49 -11.17
CA LYS A 194 -18.73 0.37 -10.43
C LYS A 194 -19.34 1.72 -10.12
N ASP A 195 -18.52 2.74 -9.90
CA ASP A 195 -18.96 4.07 -9.50
C ASP A 195 -18.32 5.16 -10.37
N ARG A 196 -19.19 5.92 -11.06
CA ARG A 196 -18.79 7.03 -11.94
C ARG A 196 -18.15 8.19 -11.16
N PHE A 197 -18.55 8.38 -9.90
CA PHE A 197 -17.94 9.40 -9.04
C PHE A 197 -16.48 9.04 -8.74
N ILE A 198 -16.22 7.79 -8.37
CA ILE A 198 -14.85 7.28 -8.16
C ILE A 198 -14.04 7.38 -9.46
N ALA A 199 -14.62 7.03 -10.61
CA ALA A 199 -13.95 7.19 -11.89
C ALA A 199 -13.56 8.65 -12.17
N GLY A 200 -14.45 9.60 -11.89
CA GLY A 200 -14.17 11.03 -12.00
C GLY A 200 -13.03 11.47 -11.07
N LEU A 201 -13.03 11.03 -9.82
CA LEU A 201 -11.97 11.33 -8.88
C LEU A 201 -10.60 10.80 -9.34
N VAL A 202 -10.56 9.60 -9.90
CA VAL A 202 -9.33 9.01 -10.46
C VAL A 202 -8.80 9.88 -11.60
N VAL A 203 -9.65 10.27 -12.55
CA VAL A 203 -9.25 11.13 -13.69
C VAL A 203 -8.76 12.50 -13.20
N ILE A 204 -9.47 13.14 -12.26
CA ILE A 204 -9.09 14.43 -11.69
C ILE A 204 -7.74 14.30 -10.96
N SER A 205 -7.53 13.23 -10.19
CA SER A 205 -6.28 12.98 -9.46
C SER A 205 -5.10 12.79 -10.41
N MET A 206 -5.29 12.05 -11.51
CA MET A 206 -4.28 11.86 -12.54
C MET A 206 -3.94 13.17 -13.25
N ALA A 207 -4.95 13.95 -13.65
CA ALA A 207 -4.78 15.25 -14.31
C ALA A 207 -4.07 16.25 -13.38
N ALA A 208 -4.49 16.33 -12.11
CA ALA A 208 -3.86 17.20 -11.11
C ALA A 208 -2.40 16.79 -10.85
N SER A 209 -2.12 15.50 -10.70
CA SER A 209 -0.74 15.00 -10.55
C SER A 209 0.14 15.33 -11.75
N GLY A 210 -0.40 15.19 -12.97
CA GLY A 210 0.27 15.59 -14.20
C GLY A 210 0.57 17.09 -14.22
N LEU A 211 -0.40 17.92 -13.83
CA LEU A 211 -0.23 19.39 -13.74
C LEU A 211 0.87 19.78 -12.75
N PHE A 212 0.92 19.14 -11.58
CA PHE A 212 1.99 19.32 -10.59
C PHE A 212 3.38 18.94 -11.12
N SER A 213 3.44 18.05 -12.10
CA SER A 213 4.71 17.62 -12.70
C SER A 213 5.22 18.60 -13.77
N VAL A 214 4.30 19.33 -14.43
CA VAL A 214 4.61 20.23 -15.55
C VAL A 214 4.85 21.67 -15.08
N LEU A 215 4.13 22.14 -14.06
CA LEU A 215 4.24 23.52 -13.57
C LEU A 215 5.59 23.75 -12.86
N PRO A 216 6.39 24.74 -13.32
CA PRO A 216 7.74 24.99 -12.77
C PRO A 216 7.74 25.21 -11.26
N LEU A 217 6.76 25.96 -10.75
CA LEU A 217 6.63 26.32 -9.34
C LEU A 217 6.31 25.11 -8.44
N LEU A 218 5.56 24.14 -8.97
CA LEU A 218 5.12 22.95 -8.24
C LEU A 218 6.08 21.76 -8.40
N ARG A 219 6.95 21.81 -9.39
CA ARG A 219 7.92 20.75 -9.68
C ARG A 219 8.94 20.57 -8.56
N GLU A 220 9.27 21.66 -7.87
CA GLU A 220 10.25 21.68 -6.76
C GLU A 220 9.71 21.01 -5.47
N ILE A 221 8.38 20.84 -5.34
CA ILE A 221 7.78 20.18 -4.19
C ILE A 221 8.14 18.69 -4.21
N SER A 222 8.61 18.16 -3.07
CA SER A 222 8.94 16.74 -2.97
C SER A 222 7.74 15.84 -3.29
N GLY A 223 7.99 14.64 -3.83
CA GLY A 223 6.94 13.70 -4.22
C GLY A 223 5.97 13.36 -3.08
N GLY A 224 6.48 13.23 -1.85
CA GLY A 224 5.66 12.97 -0.66
C GLY A 224 4.69 14.12 -0.35
N PHE A 225 5.15 15.36 -0.37
CA PHE A 225 4.29 16.53 -0.16
C PHE A 225 3.25 16.69 -1.27
N LYS A 226 3.59 16.42 -2.54
CA LYS A 226 2.60 16.42 -3.64
C LYS A 226 1.44 15.49 -3.36
N VAL A 227 1.73 14.26 -2.93
CA VAL A 227 0.70 13.28 -2.61
C VAL A 227 -0.18 13.77 -1.47
N ILE A 228 0.40 14.32 -0.39
CA ILE A 228 -0.35 14.84 0.76
C ILE A 228 -1.28 15.96 0.33
N ILE A 229 -0.76 16.96 -0.38
CA ILE A 229 -1.54 18.12 -0.84
C ILE A 229 -2.71 17.66 -1.74
N LEU A 230 -2.43 16.83 -2.74
CA LEU A 230 -3.45 16.33 -3.65
C LEU A 230 -4.49 15.47 -2.92
N THR A 231 -4.07 14.62 -1.99
CA THR A 231 -4.99 13.80 -1.19
C THR A 231 -5.91 14.68 -0.35
N LEU A 232 -5.38 15.64 0.38
CA LEU A 232 -6.19 16.53 1.22
C LEU A 232 -7.18 17.37 0.39
N LEU A 233 -6.74 17.91 -0.74
CA LEU A 233 -7.60 18.73 -1.60
C LEU A 233 -8.69 17.90 -2.27
N ILE A 234 -8.32 16.78 -2.91
CA ILE A 234 -9.26 15.99 -3.72
C ILE A 234 -10.18 15.16 -2.82
N ALA A 235 -9.63 14.45 -1.83
CA ALA A 235 -10.43 13.65 -0.92
C ALA A 235 -11.27 14.53 0.01
N GLY A 236 -10.74 15.68 0.47
CA GLY A 236 -11.51 16.66 1.25
C GLY A 236 -12.67 17.22 0.44
N ALA A 237 -12.45 17.66 -0.80
CA ALA A 237 -13.53 18.13 -1.68
C ALA A 237 -14.55 17.02 -1.97
N ALA A 238 -14.09 15.78 -2.21
CA ALA A 238 -14.96 14.64 -2.44
C ALA A 238 -15.86 14.34 -1.24
N ALA A 239 -15.31 14.39 -0.03
CA ALA A 239 -16.05 14.15 1.21
C ALA A 239 -17.14 15.23 1.46
N PHE A 240 -16.89 16.48 1.03
CA PHE A 240 -17.90 17.54 1.10
C PHE A 240 -19.01 17.38 0.05
N ILE A 241 -18.67 16.93 -1.16
CA ILE A 241 -19.62 16.81 -2.27
C ILE A 241 -20.46 15.53 -2.16
N HIS A 242 -19.88 14.45 -1.67
CA HIS A 242 -20.52 13.13 -1.55
C HIS A 242 -20.19 12.48 -0.21
N PRO A 243 -20.77 12.98 0.92
CA PRO A 243 -20.58 12.36 2.22
C PRO A 243 -21.13 10.93 2.21
N ILE A 244 -20.34 9.98 2.70
CA ILE A 244 -20.78 8.60 2.90
C ILE A 244 -21.41 8.56 4.30
N GLU A 245 -22.74 8.34 4.36
CA GLU A 245 -23.48 8.10 5.61
C GLU A 245 -23.21 6.68 6.15
#